data_c54c96ba17772086e49a3d6d5bd1d6a3
#
_entry.id   c54c96ba17772086e49a3d6d5bd1d6a3
#
_cell.length_a   1.000
_cell.length_b   1.000
_cell.length_c   1.000
_cell.angle_alpha   90.00
_cell.angle_beta   90.00
_cell.angle_gamma   90.00
#
_symmetry.space_group_name_H-M   'P 1'
#
loop_
_entity.id
_entity.type
_entity.pdbx_description
1 polymer ?
#
loop_
_entity_poly.entity_id
_entity_poly.type
_entity_poly.pdbx_seq_one_letter_code
_entity_poly.pdbx_strand_id
1 'polypeptide(L)' 'MATNNKPANTLRCGNIKAMIWRNVSKKGPFFSTTFSRPFKDQSGAWRNGTSFGLNDLEDLVTVARDSREWISAHALKH' A
#
# COMPACT_ATOMS: atom_id res chain seq x y z
N MET A 1 -8.89 23.11 0.70
CA MET A 1 -9.27 22.03 -0.10
C MET A 1 -9.15 20.69 0.62
N ALA A 2 -10.15 19.96 0.56
CA ALA A 2 -10.15 18.69 1.23
C ALA A 2 -9.25 17.70 0.51
N THR A 3 -8.41 17.09 1.26
CA THR A 3 -7.58 16.03 0.74
C THR A 3 -8.24 14.72 1.06
N ASN A 4 -8.34 13.86 0.10
CA ASN A 4 -8.86 12.54 0.35
C ASN A 4 -7.77 11.72 1.02
N ASN A 5 -7.93 11.48 2.30
CA ASN A 5 -6.95 10.73 3.08
C ASN A 5 -7.23 9.25 3.12
N LYS A 6 -8.19 8.80 2.35
CA LYS A 6 -8.53 7.38 2.32
C LYS A 6 -7.88 6.73 1.12
N PRO A 7 -7.26 5.56 1.30
CA PRO A 7 -6.73 4.85 0.16
C PRO A 7 -7.84 4.36 -0.75
N ALA A 8 -7.54 4.25 -2.03
CA ALA A 8 -8.46 3.68 -2.99
C ALA A 8 -8.72 2.21 -2.68
N ASN A 9 -7.71 1.52 -2.18
CA ASN A 9 -7.85 0.14 -1.74
C ASN A 9 -6.75 -0.18 -0.75
N THR A 10 -6.99 -1.18 0.07
CA THR A 10 -6.02 -1.68 1.03
C THR A 10 -5.95 -3.19 0.89
N LEU A 11 -4.73 -3.70 0.71
CA LEU A 11 -4.49 -5.13 0.56
C LEU A 11 -3.57 -5.59 1.68
N ARG A 12 -3.70 -6.83 2.05
CA ARG A 12 -2.89 -7.40 3.13
C ARG A 12 -2.41 -8.77 2.75
N CYS A 13 -1.22 -9.09 3.19
CA CYS A 13 -0.67 -10.44 3.12
C CYS A 13 0.24 -10.62 4.32
N GLY A 14 -0.13 -11.55 5.20
CA GLY A 14 0.62 -11.75 6.44
C GLY A 14 0.65 -10.47 7.26
N ASN A 15 1.84 -10.01 7.56
CA ASN A 15 2.03 -8.80 8.34
C ASN A 15 2.19 -7.54 7.50
N ILE A 16 2.08 -7.67 6.18
CA ILE A 16 2.32 -6.55 5.28
C ILE A 16 0.99 -5.97 4.83
N LYS A 17 0.93 -4.67 4.82
CA LYS A 17 -0.24 -3.94 4.35
C LYS A 17 0.18 -3.03 3.20
N ALA A 18 -0.58 -3.08 2.12
CA ALA A 18 -0.37 -2.21 0.97
C ALA A 18 -1.59 -1.31 0.83
N MET A 19 -1.34 -0.01 0.71
CA MET A 19 -2.40 0.96 0.50
C MET A 19 -2.20 1.60 -0.85
N ILE A 20 -3.23 1.56 -1.66
CA ILE A 20 -3.20 2.11 -3.00
C ILE A 20 -3.90 3.46 -2.97
N TRP A 21 -3.20 4.48 -3.44
CA TRP A 21 -3.67 5.85 -3.39
C TRP A 21 -3.91 6.36 -4.80
N ARG A 22 -5.02 7.06 -4.98
CA ARG A 22 -5.29 7.72 -6.24
C ARG A 22 -4.79 9.15 -6.15
N ASN A 23 -3.93 9.51 -7.09
CA ASN A 23 -3.35 10.85 -7.14
C ASN A 23 -3.70 11.49 -8.47
N VAL A 24 -3.58 12.82 -8.51
CA VAL A 24 -3.82 13.56 -9.72
C VAL A 24 -2.60 14.42 -10.01
N SER A 25 -2.15 14.36 -11.24
CA SER A 25 -1.04 15.18 -11.69
C SER A 25 -1.47 15.94 -12.95
N LYS A 26 -0.55 16.76 -13.45
CA LYS A 26 -0.84 17.49 -14.68
C LYS A 26 -1.09 16.56 -15.86
N LYS A 27 -0.53 15.37 -15.81
CA LYS A 27 -0.71 14.39 -16.88
C LYS A 27 -1.95 13.53 -16.69
N GLY A 28 -2.66 13.74 -15.58
CA GLY A 28 -3.86 12.98 -15.30
C GLY A 28 -3.72 12.19 -14.02
N PRO A 29 -4.75 11.40 -13.69
CA PRO A 29 -4.73 10.61 -12.48
C PRO A 29 -3.80 9.41 -12.61
N PHE A 30 -3.25 9.02 -11.45
CA PHE A 30 -2.39 7.83 -11.38
C PHE A 30 -2.52 7.24 -9.99
N PHE A 31 -2.11 6.00 -9.85
CA PHE A 31 -2.11 5.32 -8.56
C PHE A 31 -0.69 5.17 -8.05
N SER A 32 -0.55 5.28 -6.74
CA SER A 32 0.70 4.96 -6.07
C SER A 32 0.39 4.00 -4.93
N THR A 33 1.38 3.23 -4.52
CA THR A 33 1.19 2.22 -3.49
C THR A 33 2.24 2.41 -2.41
N THR A 34 1.78 2.40 -1.16
CA THR A 34 2.68 2.42 -0.02
C THR A 34 2.56 1.10 0.72
N PHE A 35 3.68 0.63 1.25
CA PHE A 35 3.72 -0.62 2.01
C PHE A 35 4.13 -0.33 3.43
N SER A 36 3.52 -1.04 4.37
CA SER A 36 3.87 -0.91 5.76
C SER A 36 3.78 -2.26 6.44
N ARG A 37 4.52 -2.38 7.53
CA ARG A 37 4.52 -3.57 8.37
C ARG A 37 4.21 -3.10 9.78
N PRO A 38 2.95 -3.20 10.20
CA PRO A 38 2.61 -2.79 11.57
C PRO A 38 3.31 -3.71 12.57
N PHE A 39 3.81 -3.11 13.63
CA PHE A 39 4.43 -3.90 14.71
C PHE A 39 4.17 -3.19 16.02
N LYS A 40 4.25 -3.96 17.09
CA LYS A 40 4.07 -3.45 18.44
C LYS A 40 5.44 -3.21 19.04
N ASP A 41 5.70 -1.99 19.49
CA ASP A 41 7.01 -1.68 20.06
C ASP A 41 7.04 -2.10 21.54
N GLN A 42 8.15 -1.81 22.20
CA GLN A 42 8.35 -2.24 23.58
C GLN A 42 7.37 -1.59 24.55
N SER A 43 6.86 -0.43 24.20
CA SER A 43 5.89 0.26 25.05
C SER A 43 4.46 -0.22 24.83
N GLY A 44 4.27 -1.14 23.88
CA GLY A 44 2.95 -1.64 23.55
C GLY A 44 2.20 -0.82 22.51
N ALA A 45 2.83 0.20 21.97
CA ALA A 45 2.20 1.04 20.96
C ALA A 45 2.39 0.42 19.57
N TRP A 46 1.38 0.52 18.74
CA TRP A 46 1.46 0.07 17.36
C TRP A 46 2.18 1.10 16.51
N ARG A 47 3.10 0.64 15.71
CA ARG A 47 3.86 1.48 14.79
C ARG A 47 3.88 0.85 13.42
N ASN A 48 4.14 1.66 12.41
CA ASN A 48 4.29 1.19 11.04
C ASN A 48 5.77 1.21 10.67
N GLY A 49 6.28 0.03 10.33
CA GLY A 49 7.67 -0.09 9.95
C GLY A 49 7.84 -0.17 8.45
N THR A 50 9.05 0.17 8.01
CA THR A 50 9.42 0.09 6.60
C THR A 50 10.57 -0.90 6.39
N SER A 51 10.92 -1.66 7.42
CA SER A 51 11.93 -2.70 7.32
C SER A 51 11.26 -4.05 7.25
N PHE A 52 11.75 -4.91 6.40
CA PHE A 52 11.11 -6.19 6.12
C PHE A 52 12.13 -7.32 6.26
N GLY A 53 11.79 -8.35 7.03
CA GLY A 53 12.61 -9.53 7.16
C GLY A 53 12.39 -10.50 6.01
N LEU A 54 13.06 -11.64 6.09
CA LEU A 54 12.98 -12.63 5.01
C LEU A 54 11.55 -13.08 4.75
N ASN A 55 10.84 -13.46 5.81
CA ASN A 55 9.46 -13.91 5.65
C ASN A 55 8.55 -12.77 5.19
N ASP A 56 8.82 -11.57 5.67
CA ASP A 56 8.05 -10.40 5.27
C ASP A 56 8.23 -10.09 3.80
N LEU A 57 9.42 -10.37 3.25
CA LEU A 57 9.68 -10.10 1.85
C LEU A 57 8.83 -10.96 0.93
N GLU A 58 8.56 -12.21 1.34
CA GLU A 58 7.66 -13.05 0.56
C GLU A 58 6.25 -12.48 0.55
N ASP A 59 5.79 -12.02 1.70
CA ASP A 59 4.48 -11.38 1.79
C ASP A 59 4.45 -10.09 1.00
N LEU A 60 5.57 -9.33 1.03
CA LEU A 60 5.67 -8.09 0.28
C LEU A 60 5.56 -8.35 -1.23
N VAL A 61 6.23 -9.38 -1.71
CA VAL A 61 6.14 -9.75 -3.12
C VAL A 61 4.70 -10.06 -3.50
N THR A 62 4.00 -10.82 -2.66
CA THR A 62 2.62 -11.20 -2.92
C THR A 62 1.72 -9.97 -2.97
N VAL A 63 1.81 -9.10 -1.97
CA VAL A 63 0.92 -7.94 -1.91
C VAL A 63 1.29 -6.92 -2.97
N ALA A 64 2.58 -6.85 -3.35
CA ALA A 64 2.99 -5.95 -4.42
C ALA A 64 2.41 -6.41 -5.75
N ARG A 65 2.45 -7.70 -6.01
CA ARG A 65 1.86 -8.25 -7.24
C ARG A 65 0.36 -8.03 -7.26
N ASP A 66 -0.31 -8.27 -6.13
CA ASP A 66 -1.75 -8.07 -6.06
C ASP A 66 -2.11 -6.61 -6.26
N SER A 67 -1.30 -5.70 -5.72
CA SER A 67 -1.50 -4.27 -5.93
C SER A 67 -1.36 -3.89 -7.39
N ARG A 68 -0.35 -4.44 -8.05
CA ARG A 68 -0.12 -4.20 -9.46
C ARG A 68 -1.31 -4.68 -10.29
N GLU A 69 -1.82 -5.85 -9.96
CA GLU A 69 -2.97 -6.40 -10.68
C GLU A 69 -4.22 -5.56 -10.46
N TRP A 70 -4.43 -5.11 -9.22
CA TRP A 70 -5.58 -4.25 -8.93
C TRP A 70 -5.48 -2.94 -9.70
N ILE A 71 -4.31 -2.32 -9.71
CA ILE A 71 -4.11 -1.07 -10.42
C ILE A 71 -4.31 -1.26 -11.91
N SER A 72 -3.80 -2.35 -12.47
CA SER A 72 -3.99 -2.64 -13.88
C SER A 72 -5.47 -2.78 -14.24
N ALA A 73 -6.23 -3.46 -13.37
CA ALA A 73 -7.64 -3.66 -13.60
C ALA A 73 -8.44 -2.37 -13.46
N HIS A 74 -7.96 -1.46 -12.63
CA HIS A 74 -8.66 -0.21 -12.32
C HIS A 74 -7.98 1.00 -12.93
N ALA A 75 -6.99 0.78 -13.79
CA ALA A 75 -6.28 1.88 -14.41
C ALA A 75 -7.26 2.78 -15.14
N LEU A 76 -7.01 4.07 -14.99
CA LEU A 76 -7.92 5.04 -15.59
C LEU A 76 -7.65 5.13 -17.07
N LYS A 77 -8.71 4.97 -17.82
CA LYS A 77 -8.60 5.02 -19.26
C LYS A 77 -8.88 6.41 -19.76
N HIS A 78 -8.27 6.72 -20.81
CA HIS A 78 -8.40 8.03 -21.40
C HIS A 78 -8.82 7.93 -22.83
#